data_cd9a3740a6734f7bf01a87f82e5084ef
#
_entry.id   cd9a3740a6734f7bf01a87f82e5084ef
#
_cell.length_a   1.000
_cell.length_b   1.000
_cell.length_c   1.000
_cell.angle_alpha   90.00
_cell.angle_beta   90.00
_cell.angle_gamma   90.00
#
_symmetry.space_group_name_H-M   'P 1'
#
loop_
_entity.id
_entity.type
_entity.pdbx_description
1 polymer ?
#
loop_
_entity_poly.entity_id
_entity_poly.type
_entity_poly.pdbx_seq_one_letter_code
_entity_poly.pdbx_strand_id
1 'polypeptide(L)'
;MFIQKTICITTLCLALGGASLPLAHAAGKTVPSEEIKLDLINSKGAVIGKATLQEQADGVHIRLAVDQLAPGMHGIHFHETGKCEAPEFTTAGAHFNPLSKQHGFSNPKGFHSGDLPNIQVDASGKVEAEIISKNVTLAKGEPNSLIKSGGAALVIHEKADDYVTDPSGNSGARIACGVIK
;
A
#
# COMPACT_ATOMS: atom_id res chain seq x y z
N MET A 1 93.18 14.13 -19.31
CA MET A 1 92.59 15.27 -18.62
C MET A 1 91.13 15.38 -19.11
N PHE A 2 90.22 14.68 -18.42
CA PHE A 2 88.84 14.60 -18.84
C PHE A 2 87.98 15.57 -17.96
N ILE A 3 87.31 16.49 -18.60
CA ILE A 3 86.47 17.46 -17.94
C ILE A 3 85.06 16.89 -17.90
N GLN A 4 84.56 16.59 -16.68
CA GLN A 4 83.21 16.13 -16.44
C GLN A 4 82.32 17.30 -16.35
N LYS A 5 81.35 17.41 -17.28
CA LYS A 5 80.26 18.44 -17.24
C LYS A 5 79.09 17.89 -16.39
N THR A 6 78.83 18.49 -15.26
CA THR A 6 77.69 18.23 -14.40
C THR A 6 76.43 18.95 -14.99
N ILE A 7 75.46 18.12 -15.37
CA ILE A 7 74.12 18.64 -15.80
C ILE A 7 73.20 18.70 -14.57
N CYS A 8 72.79 19.89 -14.22
CA CYS A 8 71.82 20.13 -13.16
C CYS A 8 70.41 20.01 -13.75
N ILE A 9 69.65 18.97 -13.40
CA ILE A 9 68.27 18.79 -13.83
C ILE A 9 67.38 19.39 -12.74
N THR A 10 66.79 20.55 -13.07
CA THR A 10 65.75 21.15 -12.22
C THR A 10 64.41 20.46 -12.44
N THR A 11 63.97 19.72 -11.45
CA THR A 11 62.67 19.02 -11.44
C THR A 11 61.58 20.06 -11.12
N LEU A 12 60.73 20.36 -12.10
CA LEU A 12 59.54 21.18 -11.94
C LEU A 12 58.38 20.33 -11.40
N CYS A 13 58.06 20.46 -10.13
CA CYS A 13 56.88 19.85 -9.53
C CYS A 13 55.62 20.61 -9.92
N LEU A 14 54.84 20.06 -10.86
CA LEU A 14 53.49 20.55 -11.13
C LEU A 14 52.53 20.01 -10.02
N ALA A 15 52.08 20.88 -9.14
CA ALA A 15 51.00 20.58 -8.19
C ALA A 15 49.65 20.60 -8.93
N LEU A 16 49.09 19.42 -9.20
CA LEU A 16 47.72 19.25 -9.66
C LEU A 16 46.78 19.50 -8.46
N GLY A 17 46.25 20.70 -8.37
CA GLY A 17 45.17 21.03 -7.45
C GLY A 17 43.87 20.32 -7.85
N GLY A 18 43.55 19.22 -7.20
CA GLY A 18 42.26 18.54 -7.36
C GLY A 18 41.13 19.36 -6.72
N ALA A 19 40.36 20.04 -7.55
CA ALA A 19 39.10 20.66 -7.12
C ALA A 19 38.05 19.57 -6.90
N SER A 20 37.82 19.18 -5.65
CA SER A 20 36.70 18.33 -5.26
C SER A 20 35.41 19.14 -5.36
N LEU A 21 34.59 18.87 -6.38
CA LEU A 21 33.23 19.39 -6.47
C LEU A 21 32.37 18.71 -5.38
N PRO A 22 31.64 19.48 -4.57
CA PRO A 22 30.69 18.88 -3.64
C PRO A 22 29.57 18.21 -4.42
N LEU A 23 29.35 16.90 -4.21
CA LEU A 23 28.15 16.20 -4.65
C LEU A 23 26.97 16.84 -3.91
N ALA A 24 26.23 17.69 -4.59
CA ALA A 24 24.96 18.18 -4.10
C ALA A 24 23.98 16.98 -4.07
N HIS A 25 23.76 16.42 -2.88
CA HIS A 25 22.63 15.52 -2.65
C HIS A 25 21.37 16.37 -2.88
N ALA A 26 20.71 16.12 -4.01
CA ALA A 26 19.35 16.62 -4.22
C ALA A 26 18.48 15.94 -3.16
N ALA A 27 18.18 16.65 -2.07
CA ALA A 27 17.13 16.27 -1.15
C ALA A 27 15.83 16.23 -1.97
N GLY A 28 15.39 15.04 -2.33
CA GLY A 28 14.11 14.83 -2.98
C GLY A 28 13.04 15.49 -2.11
N LYS A 29 12.36 16.52 -2.66
CA LYS A 29 11.16 17.07 -2.03
C LYS A 29 10.17 15.92 -1.93
N THR A 30 10.02 15.35 -0.75
CA THR A 30 8.87 14.52 -0.42
C THR A 30 7.66 15.46 -0.46
N VAL A 31 6.95 15.45 -1.58
CA VAL A 31 5.60 16.04 -1.63
C VAL A 31 4.79 15.22 -0.64
N PRO A 32 4.17 15.82 0.39
CA PRO A 32 3.28 15.07 1.26
C PRO A 32 2.21 14.45 0.37
N SER A 33 2.18 13.12 0.25
CA SER A 33 1.10 12.44 -0.44
C SER A 33 -0.19 12.70 0.33
N GLU A 34 -1.24 13.10 -0.37
CA GLU A 34 -2.55 13.36 0.22
C GLU A 34 -3.00 12.11 1.00
N GLU A 35 -3.34 12.27 2.28
CA GLU A 35 -3.85 11.21 3.12
C GLU A 35 -5.37 11.08 2.91
N ILE A 36 -5.83 9.91 2.48
CA ILE A 36 -7.25 9.62 2.33
C ILE A 36 -7.76 9.00 3.62
N LYS A 37 -8.78 9.63 4.21
CA LYS A 37 -9.44 9.15 5.42
C LYS A 37 -10.81 8.61 5.08
N LEU A 38 -11.14 7.44 5.62
CA LEU A 38 -12.46 6.82 5.45
C LEU A 38 -12.98 6.32 6.80
N ASP A 39 -14.27 6.50 7.01
CA ASP A 39 -14.99 5.85 8.08
C ASP A 39 -15.39 4.44 7.65
N LEU A 40 -15.25 3.46 8.55
CA LEU A 40 -15.75 2.11 8.36
C LEU A 40 -17.09 1.97 9.08
N ILE A 41 -18.12 1.57 8.33
CA ILE A 41 -19.45 1.32 8.85
C ILE A 41 -19.74 -0.18 8.92
N ASN A 42 -20.50 -0.60 9.92
CA ASN A 42 -21.00 -1.98 10.05
C ASN A 42 -22.32 -2.20 9.28
N SER A 43 -22.84 -3.43 9.33
CA SER A 43 -24.12 -3.81 8.68
C SER A 43 -25.34 -3.04 9.16
N LYS A 44 -25.25 -2.26 10.25
CA LYS A 44 -26.30 -1.36 10.73
C LYS A 44 -26.10 0.08 10.27
N GLY A 45 -25.06 0.35 9.48
CA GLY A 45 -24.68 1.70 9.04
C GLY A 45 -23.99 2.54 10.12
N ALA A 46 -23.67 1.96 11.27
CA ALA A 46 -22.96 2.65 12.34
C ALA A 46 -21.46 2.69 12.06
N VAL A 47 -20.81 3.83 12.29
CA VAL A 47 -19.35 3.95 12.21
C VAL A 47 -18.73 3.17 13.36
N ILE A 48 -17.86 2.23 13.03
CA ILE A 48 -17.17 1.36 13.98
C ILE A 48 -15.63 1.52 13.93
N GLY A 49 -15.12 2.37 13.08
CA GLY A 49 -13.69 2.60 12.95
C GLY A 49 -13.34 3.52 11.81
N LYS A 50 -12.03 3.65 11.61
CA LYS A 50 -11.44 4.49 10.56
C LYS A 50 -10.28 3.77 9.91
N ALA A 51 -10.05 4.10 8.64
CA ALA A 51 -8.77 3.80 7.99
C ALA A 51 -8.19 5.06 7.36
N THR A 52 -6.88 5.08 7.21
CA THR A 52 -6.18 6.09 6.43
C THR A 52 -5.32 5.40 5.38
N LEU A 53 -5.32 5.94 4.17
CA LEU A 53 -4.50 5.48 3.07
C LEU A 53 -3.52 6.59 2.69
N GLN A 54 -2.25 6.24 2.54
CA GLN A 54 -1.21 7.17 2.12
C GLN A 54 -0.27 6.49 1.13
N GLU A 55 -0.07 7.11 -0.03
CA GLU A 55 0.95 6.66 -0.99
C GLU A 55 2.34 6.96 -0.45
N GLN A 56 3.22 5.97 -0.44
CA GLN A 56 4.62 6.11 -0.08
C GLN A 56 5.51 5.43 -1.13
N ALA A 57 6.83 5.54 -0.99
CA ALA A 57 7.76 5.02 -1.98
C ALA A 57 7.71 3.48 -2.11
N ASP A 58 7.25 2.77 -1.09
CA ASP A 58 7.16 1.31 -1.02
C ASP A 58 5.75 0.76 -1.22
N GLY A 59 4.74 1.63 -1.44
CA GLY A 59 3.36 1.27 -1.71
C GLY A 59 2.34 2.14 -0.97
N VAL A 60 1.08 1.72 -1.01
CA VAL A 60 0.00 2.36 -0.25
C VAL A 60 -0.01 1.81 1.17
N HIS A 61 0.26 2.68 2.13
CA HIS A 61 0.15 2.41 3.56
C HIS A 61 -1.29 2.57 4.01
N ILE A 62 -1.84 1.52 4.61
CA ILE A 62 -3.20 1.46 5.16
C ILE A 62 -3.07 1.35 6.68
N ARG A 63 -3.46 2.39 7.42
CA ARG A 63 -3.60 2.34 8.87
C ARG A 63 -5.05 2.15 9.22
N LEU A 64 -5.34 1.13 10.01
CA LEU A 64 -6.68 0.69 10.39
C LEU A 64 -6.84 0.74 11.90
N ALA A 65 -7.95 1.32 12.37
CA ALA A 65 -8.38 1.27 13.76
C ALA A 65 -9.89 1.03 13.78
N VAL A 66 -10.34 -0.17 14.21
CA VAL A 66 -11.73 -0.61 14.20
C VAL A 66 -12.09 -1.31 15.50
N ASP A 67 -13.31 -1.04 15.97
CA ASP A 67 -13.92 -1.66 17.15
C ASP A 67 -15.11 -2.53 16.75
N GLN A 68 -15.67 -3.27 17.73
CA GLN A 68 -16.94 -4.00 17.61
C GLN A 68 -16.93 -5.12 16.57
N LEU A 69 -15.76 -5.67 16.26
CA LEU A 69 -15.63 -6.88 15.46
C LEU A 69 -15.61 -8.14 16.35
N ALA A 70 -15.91 -9.29 15.78
CA ALA A 70 -15.70 -10.55 16.49
C ALA A 70 -14.18 -10.81 16.67
N PRO A 71 -13.71 -11.33 17.81
CA PRO A 71 -12.31 -11.73 17.98
C PRO A 71 -11.89 -12.80 16.99
N GLY A 72 -10.68 -12.69 16.42
CA GLY A 72 -10.13 -13.66 15.49
C GLY A 72 -9.52 -13.05 14.24
N MET A 73 -9.23 -13.90 13.26
CA MET A 73 -8.69 -13.48 11.97
C MET A 73 -9.81 -13.12 11.01
N HIS A 74 -9.65 -12.01 10.30
CA HIS A 74 -10.61 -11.52 9.31
C HIS A 74 -9.92 -11.19 8.00
N GLY A 75 -10.50 -11.59 6.88
CA GLY A 75 -10.12 -11.12 5.55
C GLY A 75 -10.43 -9.63 5.41
N ILE A 76 -9.56 -8.94 4.71
CA ILE A 76 -9.75 -7.53 4.36
C ILE A 76 -9.28 -7.33 2.92
N HIS A 77 -10.10 -6.62 2.11
CA HIS A 77 -9.80 -6.46 0.69
C HIS A 77 -10.25 -5.09 0.18
N PHE A 78 -9.58 -4.58 -0.84
CA PHE A 78 -10.13 -3.51 -1.65
C PHE A 78 -11.15 -4.09 -2.63
N HIS A 79 -12.30 -3.43 -2.73
CA HIS A 79 -13.39 -3.72 -3.67
C HIS A 79 -13.46 -2.66 -4.77
N GLU A 80 -14.03 -3.05 -5.91
CA GLU A 80 -13.95 -2.30 -7.17
C GLU A 80 -14.84 -1.05 -7.24
N THR A 81 -15.79 -0.86 -6.31
CA THR A 81 -16.75 0.24 -6.33
C THR A 81 -16.78 0.99 -5.01
N GLY A 82 -16.71 2.33 -5.07
CA GLY A 82 -16.75 3.21 -3.91
C GLY A 82 -18.17 3.40 -3.36
N LYS A 83 -18.84 2.28 -3.01
CA LYS A 83 -20.19 2.24 -2.41
C LYS A 83 -20.24 1.22 -1.28
N CYS A 84 -20.84 1.60 -0.16
CA CYS A 84 -20.99 0.79 1.04
C CYS A 84 -22.45 0.83 1.53
N GLU A 85 -23.37 0.22 0.79
CA GLU A 85 -24.77 0.16 1.19
C GLU A 85 -25.00 -1.02 2.14
N ALA A 86 -25.36 -0.72 3.38
CA ALA A 86 -25.70 -1.72 4.39
C ALA A 86 -27.03 -2.44 4.02
N PRO A 87 -27.27 -3.67 4.49
CA PRO A 87 -26.44 -4.42 5.43
C PRO A 87 -25.33 -5.28 4.81
N GLU A 88 -25.48 -5.74 3.55
CA GLU A 88 -24.58 -6.75 2.94
C GLU A 88 -23.39 -6.16 2.17
N PHE A 89 -23.35 -4.84 1.95
CA PHE A 89 -22.30 -4.16 1.21
C PHE A 89 -22.02 -4.71 -0.20
N THR A 90 -23.03 -5.33 -0.81
CA THR A 90 -22.93 -5.90 -2.17
C THR A 90 -22.61 -4.84 -3.22
N THR A 91 -22.99 -3.58 -2.96
CA THR A 91 -22.72 -2.43 -3.83
C THR A 91 -21.25 -2.05 -3.95
N ALA A 92 -20.38 -2.56 -3.06
CA ALA A 92 -18.94 -2.44 -3.22
C ALA A 92 -18.39 -3.25 -4.42
N GLY A 93 -19.19 -4.16 -4.99
CA GLY A 93 -18.78 -5.00 -6.12
C GLY A 93 -17.86 -6.15 -5.73
N ALA A 94 -17.08 -6.66 -6.69
CA ALA A 94 -16.08 -7.71 -6.50
C ALA A 94 -14.78 -7.13 -5.89
N HIS A 95 -13.81 -8.00 -5.59
CA HIS A 95 -12.45 -7.56 -5.25
C HIS A 95 -11.86 -6.71 -6.38
N PHE A 96 -11.08 -5.70 -6.03
CA PHE A 96 -10.42 -4.84 -7.01
C PHE A 96 -9.38 -5.62 -7.79
N ASN A 97 -9.68 -5.90 -9.07
CA ASN A 97 -8.91 -6.84 -9.90
C ASN A 97 -8.69 -6.33 -11.33
N PRO A 98 -7.95 -5.23 -11.55
CA PRO A 98 -7.71 -4.67 -12.87
C PRO A 98 -6.90 -5.59 -13.79
N LEU A 99 -6.21 -6.59 -13.25
CA LEU A 99 -5.36 -7.52 -13.99
C LEU A 99 -6.04 -8.85 -14.32
N SER A 100 -7.32 -9.03 -13.98
CA SER A 100 -8.11 -10.26 -14.22
C SER A 100 -7.42 -11.54 -13.73
N LYS A 101 -6.83 -11.48 -12.53
CA LYS A 101 -6.22 -12.62 -11.83
C LYS A 101 -7.27 -13.39 -11.04
N GLN A 102 -6.91 -14.57 -10.54
CA GLN A 102 -7.69 -15.26 -9.52
C GLN A 102 -7.35 -14.73 -8.12
N HIS A 103 -8.18 -15.05 -7.14
CA HIS A 103 -7.96 -14.67 -5.76
C HIS A 103 -6.82 -15.46 -5.10
N GLY A 104 -6.08 -14.78 -4.21
CA GLY A 104 -5.28 -15.38 -3.15
C GLY A 104 -3.78 -15.43 -3.42
N PHE A 105 -3.00 -15.03 -2.40
CA PHE A 105 -1.53 -14.98 -2.45
C PHE A 105 -0.86 -16.35 -2.65
N SER A 106 -1.54 -17.42 -2.26
CA SER A 106 -1.07 -18.80 -2.43
C SER A 106 -1.64 -19.49 -3.69
N ASN A 107 -2.48 -18.81 -4.46
CA ASN A 107 -3.02 -19.32 -5.71
C ASN A 107 -2.03 -19.06 -6.86
N PRO A 108 -1.59 -20.08 -7.62
CA PRO A 108 -0.62 -19.90 -8.71
C PRO A 108 -1.14 -19.03 -9.87
N LYS A 109 -2.46 -18.78 -9.95
CA LYS A 109 -3.09 -17.88 -10.92
C LYS A 109 -3.50 -16.54 -10.30
N GLY A 110 -3.18 -16.34 -9.02
CA GLY A 110 -3.53 -15.15 -8.25
C GLY A 110 -2.44 -14.09 -8.37
N PHE A 111 -2.63 -13.08 -7.65
CA PHE A 111 -3.72 -12.63 -6.79
C PHE A 111 -4.36 -11.35 -7.33
N HIS A 112 -5.51 -10.91 -6.79
CA HIS A 112 -6.13 -9.63 -7.13
C HIS A 112 -5.29 -8.46 -6.61
N SER A 113 -5.32 -7.33 -7.28
CA SER A 113 -4.64 -6.12 -6.76
C SER A 113 -5.24 -5.66 -5.42
N GLY A 114 -6.49 -5.99 -5.16
CA GLY A 114 -7.19 -5.65 -3.92
C GLY A 114 -7.00 -6.62 -2.76
N ASP A 115 -6.34 -7.77 -2.97
CA ASP A 115 -6.11 -8.73 -1.88
C ASP A 115 -5.09 -8.18 -0.88
N LEU A 116 -5.40 -8.33 0.43
CA LEU A 116 -4.58 -7.87 1.55
C LEU A 116 -4.34 -9.01 2.55
N PRO A 117 -3.31 -8.92 3.39
CA PRO A 117 -3.14 -9.85 4.50
C PRO A 117 -4.31 -9.77 5.49
N ASN A 118 -4.70 -10.90 6.08
CA ASN A 118 -5.69 -10.94 7.14
C ASN A 118 -5.30 -10.01 8.30
N ILE A 119 -6.32 -9.46 8.97
CA ILE A 119 -6.17 -8.70 10.20
C ILE A 119 -6.52 -9.57 11.41
N GLN A 120 -5.85 -9.34 12.55
CA GLN A 120 -6.12 -10.00 13.81
C GLN A 120 -6.90 -9.06 14.73
N VAL A 121 -8.14 -9.42 15.03
CA VAL A 121 -8.98 -8.74 16.03
C VAL A 121 -8.70 -9.35 17.40
N ASP A 122 -8.49 -8.53 18.41
CA ASP A 122 -8.20 -8.93 19.76
C ASP A 122 -9.44 -9.45 20.53
N ALA A 123 -9.24 -9.93 21.75
CA ALA A 123 -10.31 -10.45 22.60
C ALA A 123 -11.36 -9.39 23.02
N SER A 124 -11.02 -8.11 22.90
CA SER A 124 -11.92 -6.98 23.17
C SER A 124 -12.74 -6.53 21.94
N GLY A 125 -12.53 -7.17 20.79
CA GLY A 125 -13.19 -6.82 19.54
C GLY A 125 -12.56 -5.64 18.80
N LYS A 126 -11.29 -5.34 19.10
CA LYS A 126 -10.54 -4.24 18.49
C LYS A 126 -9.43 -4.73 17.59
N VAL A 127 -9.14 -3.92 16.58
CA VAL A 127 -7.94 -4.08 15.75
C VAL A 127 -7.32 -2.73 15.47
N GLU A 128 -6.01 -2.66 15.65
CA GLU A 128 -5.13 -1.63 15.11
C GLU A 128 -4.09 -2.32 14.24
N ALA A 129 -4.02 -1.96 12.97
CA ALA A 129 -3.13 -2.60 12.01
C ALA A 129 -2.54 -1.58 11.03
N GLU A 130 -1.32 -1.85 10.59
CA GLU A 130 -0.69 -1.20 9.45
C GLU A 130 -0.39 -2.25 8.39
N ILE A 131 -0.88 -2.00 7.16
CA ILE A 131 -0.72 -2.87 6.00
C ILE A 131 -0.10 -2.05 4.88
N ILE A 132 0.85 -2.63 4.15
CA ILE A 132 1.43 -2.01 2.96
C ILE A 132 1.01 -2.81 1.74
N SER A 133 0.30 -2.18 0.81
CA SER A 133 -0.05 -2.76 -0.49
C SER A 133 0.83 -2.17 -1.58
N LYS A 134 1.57 -3.07 -2.27
CA LYS A 134 2.39 -2.71 -3.45
C LYS A 134 1.64 -2.88 -4.77
N ASN A 135 0.37 -3.32 -4.71
CA ASN A 135 -0.40 -3.76 -5.88
C ASN A 135 -1.45 -2.74 -6.31
N VAL A 136 -1.64 -1.69 -5.51
CA VAL A 136 -2.53 -0.56 -5.77
C VAL A 136 -1.76 0.75 -5.66
N THR A 137 -2.35 1.83 -6.17
CA THR A 137 -1.83 3.19 -6.04
C THR A 137 -2.96 4.19 -5.76
N LEU A 138 -2.63 5.37 -5.25
CA LEU A 138 -3.54 6.50 -5.15
C LEU A 138 -3.33 7.51 -6.29
N ALA A 139 -2.38 7.27 -7.20
CA ALA A 139 -2.16 8.11 -8.37
C ALA A 139 -3.31 7.98 -9.36
N LYS A 140 -3.89 9.12 -9.75
CA LYS A 140 -5.02 9.16 -10.70
C LYS A 140 -4.57 8.71 -12.10
N GLY A 141 -5.43 7.96 -12.77
CA GLY A 141 -5.20 7.53 -14.16
C GLY A 141 -4.44 6.21 -14.32
N GLU A 142 -3.93 5.65 -13.24
CA GLU A 142 -3.28 4.34 -13.28
C GLU A 142 -4.32 3.20 -13.27
N PRO A 143 -4.09 2.09 -13.99
CA PRO A 143 -5.02 0.96 -14.04
C PRO A 143 -5.34 0.35 -12.67
N ASN A 144 -4.35 0.35 -11.76
CA ASN A 144 -4.47 -0.16 -10.39
C ASN A 144 -4.74 0.94 -9.36
N SER A 145 -5.23 2.11 -9.78
CA SER A 145 -5.57 3.20 -8.88
C SER A 145 -6.88 2.94 -8.13
N LEU A 146 -6.85 3.18 -6.81
CA LEU A 146 -8.05 3.22 -5.99
C LEU A 146 -8.85 4.52 -6.20
N ILE A 147 -8.19 5.58 -6.73
CA ILE A 147 -8.80 6.89 -7.04
C ILE A 147 -9.19 6.93 -8.51
N LYS A 148 -10.20 6.16 -8.84
CA LYS A 148 -10.76 6.03 -10.19
C LYS A 148 -12.21 6.52 -10.23
N SER A 149 -12.77 6.64 -11.43
CA SER A 149 -14.21 6.90 -11.59
C SER A 149 -15.02 5.80 -10.89
N GLY A 150 -15.96 6.20 -10.03
CA GLY A 150 -16.72 5.29 -9.18
C GLY A 150 -16.04 4.94 -7.84
N GLY A 151 -14.77 5.30 -7.66
CA GLY A 151 -14.02 5.02 -6.42
C GLY A 151 -13.72 3.54 -6.20
N ALA A 152 -13.33 3.22 -4.97
CA ALA A 152 -13.11 1.87 -4.46
C ALA A 152 -13.69 1.76 -3.04
N ALA A 153 -13.71 0.57 -2.44
CA ALA A 153 -14.07 0.40 -1.04
C ALA A 153 -13.08 -0.51 -0.32
N LEU A 154 -12.87 -0.29 0.97
CA LEU A 154 -12.17 -1.20 1.85
C LEU A 154 -13.22 -2.01 2.62
N VAL A 155 -13.19 -3.33 2.50
CA VAL A 155 -14.17 -4.24 3.11
C VAL A 155 -13.48 -5.22 4.05
N ILE A 156 -14.04 -5.37 5.26
CA ILE A 156 -13.65 -6.40 6.22
C ILE A 156 -14.69 -7.53 6.16
N HIS A 157 -14.20 -8.77 6.18
CA HIS A 157 -15.01 -9.98 6.07
C HIS A 157 -15.17 -10.71 7.40
N GLU A 158 -16.19 -11.59 7.48
CA GLU A 158 -16.56 -12.32 8.68
C GLU A 158 -15.50 -13.32 9.14
N LYS A 159 -14.77 -13.93 8.19
CA LYS A 159 -13.79 -15.00 8.43
C LYS A 159 -12.43 -14.64 7.88
N ALA A 160 -11.42 -15.39 8.28
CA ALA A 160 -10.11 -15.34 7.65
C ALA A 160 -10.20 -15.68 6.16
N ASP A 161 -9.41 -14.98 5.36
CA ASP A 161 -9.10 -15.35 3.99
C ASP A 161 -8.13 -16.55 4.00
N ASP A 162 -8.42 -17.60 3.21
CA ASP A 162 -7.57 -18.78 3.07
C ASP A 162 -6.42 -18.60 2.07
N TYR A 163 -6.37 -17.47 1.37
CA TYR A 163 -5.39 -17.07 0.36
C TYR A 163 -5.31 -17.98 -0.89
N VAL A 164 -6.30 -18.81 -1.13
CA VAL A 164 -6.30 -19.79 -2.21
C VAL A 164 -7.60 -19.80 -3.01
N THR A 165 -8.74 -19.81 -2.31
CA THR A 165 -10.04 -20.09 -2.92
C THR A 165 -10.59 -18.86 -3.67
N ASP A 166 -10.70 -18.97 -4.99
CA ASP A 166 -11.34 -17.95 -5.84
C ASP A 166 -12.87 -18.00 -5.66
N PRO A 167 -13.57 -16.88 -5.59
CA PRO A 167 -13.12 -15.49 -5.83
C PRO A 167 -12.77 -14.69 -4.57
N SER A 168 -12.83 -15.23 -3.35
CA SER A 168 -12.76 -14.41 -2.13
C SER A 168 -12.13 -15.08 -0.91
N GLY A 169 -11.39 -16.21 -1.09
CA GLY A 169 -10.68 -16.87 0.00
C GLY A 169 -11.59 -17.45 1.09
N ASN A 170 -12.84 -17.83 0.76
CA ASN A 170 -13.83 -18.30 1.74
C ASN A 170 -14.03 -17.34 2.94
N SER A 171 -13.73 -16.07 2.76
CA SER A 171 -13.72 -15.06 3.83
C SER A 171 -15.11 -14.73 4.42
N GLY A 172 -16.18 -15.27 3.86
CA GLY A 172 -17.54 -15.14 4.38
C GLY A 172 -18.20 -13.80 4.07
N ALA A 173 -19.15 -13.42 4.92
CA ALA A 173 -19.93 -12.19 4.74
C ALA A 173 -19.08 -10.93 4.88
N ARG A 174 -19.54 -9.82 4.29
CA ARG A 174 -18.93 -8.49 4.45
C ARG A 174 -19.51 -7.86 5.71
N ILE A 175 -18.67 -7.54 6.68
CA ILE A 175 -19.12 -7.09 8.01
C ILE A 175 -18.81 -5.62 8.28
N ALA A 176 -17.84 -5.04 7.55
CA ALA A 176 -17.58 -3.61 7.59
C ALA A 176 -17.11 -3.11 6.22
N CYS A 177 -17.40 -1.84 5.91
CA CYS A 177 -17.10 -1.22 4.63
C CYS A 177 -16.79 0.26 4.80
N GLY A 178 -15.74 0.72 4.10
CA GLY A 178 -15.35 2.14 4.03
C GLY A 178 -15.12 2.57 2.58
N VAL A 179 -15.69 3.72 2.20
CA VAL A 179 -15.60 4.25 0.82
C VAL A 179 -14.33 5.01 0.60
N ILE A 180 -13.66 4.74 -0.54
CA ILE A 180 -12.47 5.43 -1.03
C ILE A 180 -12.87 6.24 -2.27
N LYS A 181 -12.68 7.59 -2.21
CA LYS A 181 -13.01 8.54 -3.30
C LYS A 181 -11.93 9.60 -3.45
#